data_242c4dcfbf3616329bfea5659b0d9b40
#
_entry.id   242c4dcfbf3616329bfea5659b0d9b40
#
_cell.length_a   1.000
_cell.length_b   1.000
_cell.length_c   1.000
_cell.angle_alpha   90.00
_cell.angle_beta   90.00
_cell.angle_gamma   90.00
#
_symmetry.space_group_name_H-M   'P 1'
#
loop_
_entity.id
_entity.type
_entity.pdbx_description
1 polymer ?
#
loop_
_entity_poly.entity_id
_entity_poly.type
_entity_poly.pdbx_seq_one_letter_code
_entity_poly.pdbx_strand_id
1 'polypeptide(L)'
;FCNLSYPKNRNSLLQQESLDPMANPNMYISRGAERAVSSNKVLKNTYMLLSATLAFSALMAGVSIAVALPSWMYLVSVIVAMVMGIFVLPRTANSSAGIGVIFAITGLLGLGLGSILTMYLALPKGPEIIATAFGGTGLIFLGLSGYALTSKRDFSFLGGFVFAGMMVVVIAMLANIFLAMPALSLAISGAIILLMSAFILFDTSRIINGGETNYIMATYGLYLSIFN
;
A
#
# COMPACT_ATOMS: atom_id res chain seq x y z
N PHE A 1 -16.57 29.73 -56.05
CA PHE A 1 -15.16 29.31 -56.18
C PHE A 1 -15.02 28.04 -55.36
N CYS A 2 -15.02 26.92 -56.09
CA CYS A 2 -14.90 25.57 -55.54
C CYS A 2 -13.38 25.30 -55.34
N ASN A 3 -12.94 25.20 -54.14
CA ASN A 3 -11.55 24.84 -53.84
C ASN A 3 -11.50 23.32 -53.68
N LEU A 4 -11.13 22.62 -54.74
CA LEU A 4 -10.89 21.18 -54.78
C LEU A 4 -9.65 20.87 -53.95
N SER A 5 -9.90 20.30 -52.81
CA SER A 5 -8.92 19.77 -51.90
C SER A 5 -8.16 18.60 -52.52
N TYR A 6 -6.88 18.74 -52.61
CA TYR A 6 -5.85 17.83 -53.12
C TYR A 6 -6.00 16.38 -52.61
N PRO A 7 -5.79 15.35 -53.44
CA PRO A 7 -5.83 13.98 -52.96
C PRO A 7 -4.69 13.72 -51.98
N LYS A 8 -5.04 13.46 -50.77
CA LYS A 8 -4.14 13.05 -49.69
C LYS A 8 -3.40 11.79 -50.18
N ASN A 9 -2.07 11.83 -50.19
CA ASN A 9 -1.22 10.73 -50.66
C ASN A 9 -1.65 9.41 -50.02
N ARG A 10 -1.89 8.37 -50.84
CA ARG A 10 -2.37 7.04 -50.40
C ARG A 10 -1.48 6.47 -49.29
N ASN A 11 -0.19 6.76 -49.30
CA ASN A 11 0.75 6.35 -48.24
C ASN A 11 0.49 7.06 -46.91
N SER A 12 0.03 8.33 -46.94
CA SER A 12 -0.30 9.05 -45.70
C SER A 12 -1.62 8.56 -45.11
N LEU A 13 -2.57 8.11 -45.93
CA LEU A 13 -3.83 7.48 -45.44
C LEU A 13 -3.55 6.10 -44.86
N LEU A 14 -2.72 5.27 -45.48
CA LEU A 14 -2.32 3.96 -44.98
C LEU A 14 -1.52 4.09 -43.67
N GLN A 15 -0.71 5.13 -43.54
CA GLN A 15 0.06 5.42 -42.34
C GLN A 15 -0.83 5.95 -41.21
N GLN A 16 -1.88 6.72 -41.56
CA GLN A 16 -2.86 7.23 -40.59
C GLN A 16 -3.81 6.12 -40.12
N GLU A 17 -4.20 5.21 -41.04
CA GLU A 17 -5.01 4.03 -40.74
C GLU A 17 -4.26 3.01 -39.87
N SER A 18 -2.94 2.87 -40.04
CA SER A 18 -2.09 2.04 -39.16
C SER A 18 -1.89 2.64 -37.78
N LEU A 19 -2.13 3.93 -37.59
CA LEU A 19 -2.00 4.66 -36.33
C LEU A 19 -3.36 4.84 -35.64
N ASP A 20 -4.48 4.57 -36.33
CA ASP A 20 -5.81 4.65 -35.73
C ASP A 20 -6.05 3.43 -34.83
N PRO A 21 -6.22 3.65 -33.55
CA PRO A 21 -6.47 2.55 -32.60
C PRO A 21 -7.72 1.74 -32.97
N MET A 22 -8.72 2.35 -33.58
CA MET A 22 -9.98 1.69 -34.00
C MET A 22 -9.80 0.77 -35.23
N ALA A 23 -8.76 1.00 -36.04
CA ALA A 23 -8.55 0.27 -37.30
C ALA A 23 -7.61 -0.95 -37.18
N ASN A 24 -6.85 -1.07 -36.05
CA ASN A 24 -5.85 -2.12 -35.92
C ASN A 24 -6.06 -2.99 -34.66
N PRO A 25 -6.78 -4.13 -34.77
CA PRO A 25 -6.99 -5.06 -33.66
C PRO A 25 -5.71 -5.55 -32.99
N ASN A 26 -4.63 -5.69 -33.72
CA ASN A 26 -3.33 -6.14 -33.20
C ASN A 26 -2.72 -5.14 -32.21
N MET A 27 -3.03 -3.85 -32.33
CA MET A 27 -2.56 -2.82 -31.40
C MET A 27 -3.24 -2.95 -30.02
N TYR A 28 -4.51 -3.37 -29.96
CA TYR A 28 -5.18 -3.64 -28.70
C TYR A 28 -4.61 -4.88 -28.02
N ILE A 29 -4.33 -5.92 -28.80
CA ILE A 29 -3.75 -7.18 -28.27
C ILE A 29 -2.35 -6.91 -27.73
N SER A 30 -1.50 -6.17 -28.45
CA SER A 30 -0.14 -5.85 -28.00
C SER A 30 -0.14 -4.97 -26.73
N ARG A 31 -0.98 -3.93 -26.68
CA ARG A 31 -1.12 -3.07 -25.49
C ARG A 31 -1.67 -3.83 -24.29
N GLY A 32 -2.60 -4.74 -24.50
CA GLY A 32 -3.12 -5.61 -23.43
C GLY A 32 -2.03 -6.54 -22.89
N ALA A 33 -1.25 -7.14 -23.77
CA ALA A 33 -0.14 -8.02 -23.37
C ALA A 33 0.98 -7.25 -22.64
N GLU A 34 1.35 -6.07 -23.13
CA GLU A 34 2.34 -5.20 -22.48
C GLU A 34 1.89 -4.75 -21.07
N ARG A 35 0.62 -4.38 -20.93
CA ARG A 35 0.05 -4.04 -19.61
C ARG A 35 0.08 -5.23 -18.65
N ALA A 36 -0.29 -6.42 -19.11
CA ALA A 36 -0.27 -7.61 -18.28
C ALA A 36 1.16 -7.99 -17.82
N VAL A 37 2.14 -7.90 -18.73
CA VAL A 37 3.56 -8.14 -18.40
C VAL A 37 4.09 -7.09 -17.42
N SER A 38 3.79 -5.81 -17.64
CA SER A 38 4.17 -4.72 -16.75
C SER A 38 3.56 -4.89 -15.36
N SER A 39 2.27 -5.18 -15.27
CA SER A 39 1.55 -5.40 -14.01
C SER A 39 2.13 -6.58 -13.21
N ASN A 40 2.45 -7.69 -13.86
CA ASN A 40 3.09 -8.84 -13.23
C ASN A 40 4.49 -8.52 -12.68
N LYS A 41 5.26 -7.68 -13.38
CA LYS A 41 6.58 -7.23 -12.92
C LYS A 41 6.45 -6.31 -11.70
N VAL A 42 5.52 -5.36 -11.73
CA VAL A 42 5.24 -4.47 -10.59
C VAL A 42 4.81 -5.30 -9.39
N LEU A 43 3.88 -6.23 -9.58
CA LEU A 43 3.39 -7.13 -8.54
C LEU A 43 4.54 -7.89 -7.88
N LYS A 44 5.36 -8.59 -8.68
CA LYS A 44 6.51 -9.36 -8.17
C LYS A 44 7.48 -8.48 -7.36
N ASN A 45 7.84 -7.32 -7.91
CA ASN A 45 8.77 -6.41 -7.26
C ASN A 45 8.18 -5.83 -5.96
N THR A 46 6.88 -5.53 -5.95
CA THR A 46 6.16 -5.04 -4.76
C THR A 46 6.22 -6.07 -3.63
N TYR A 47 5.84 -7.33 -3.88
CA TYR A 47 5.83 -8.35 -2.83
C TYR A 47 7.24 -8.73 -2.38
N MET A 48 8.22 -8.71 -3.27
CA MET A 48 9.64 -8.92 -2.91
C MET A 48 10.17 -7.80 -2.02
N LEU A 49 9.89 -6.55 -2.38
CA LEU A 49 10.30 -5.39 -1.58
C LEU A 49 9.53 -5.33 -0.26
N LEU A 50 8.22 -5.66 -0.27
CA LEU A 50 7.39 -5.74 0.94
C LEU A 50 7.96 -6.77 1.93
N SER A 51 8.31 -7.96 1.46
CA SER A 51 8.92 -8.99 2.31
C SER A 51 10.24 -8.51 2.92
N ALA A 52 11.08 -7.83 2.12
CA ALA A 52 12.35 -7.30 2.60
C ALA A 52 12.15 -6.17 3.63
N THR A 53 11.21 -5.26 3.40
CA THR A 53 10.90 -4.16 4.32
C THR A 53 10.25 -4.65 5.62
N LEU A 54 9.37 -5.65 5.56
CA LEU A 54 8.80 -6.29 6.75
C LEU A 54 9.88 -6.98 7.59
N ALA A 55 10.78 -7.75 6.94
CA ALA A 55 11.89 -8.38 7.63
C ALA A 55 12.82 -7.35 8.29
N PHE A 56 13.14 -6.28 7.57
CA PHE A 56 13.96 -5.19 8.10
C PHE A 56 13.28 -4.47 9.27
N SER A 57 11.98 -4.18 9.14
CA SER A 57 11.19 -3.59 10.21
C SER A 57 11.16 -4.48 11.46
N ALA A 58 11.03 -5.80 11.30
CA ALA A 58 11.07 -6.75 12.41
C ALA A 58 12.45 -6.77 13.09
N LEU A 59 13.55 -6.72 12.32
CA LEU A 59 14.91 -6.58 12.87
C LEU A 59 15.07 -5.31 13.68
N MET A 60 14.58 -4.17 13.16
CA MET A 60 14.64 -2.89 13.86
C MET A 60 13.77 -2.87 15.13
N ALA A 61 12.61 -3.55 15.11
CA ALA A 61 11.82 -3.75 16.32
C ALA A 61 12.57 -4.58 17.38
N GLY A 62 13.26 -5.63 16.95
CA GLY A 62 14.13 -6.43 17.82
C GLY A 62 15.27 -5.61 18.44
N VAL A 63 15.93 -4.76 17.65
CA VAL A 63 16.97 -3.83 18.14
C VAL A 63 16.36 -2.86 19.17
N SER A 64 15.19 -2.29 18.90
CA SER A 64 14.48 -1.39 19.81
C SER A 64 14.20 -2.03 21.17
N ILE A 65 13.75 -3.29 21.15
CA ILE A 65 13.50 -4.07 22.37
C ILE A 65 14.82 -4.33 23.11
N ALA A 66 15.87 -4.74 22.41
CA ALA A 66 17.17 -5.06 23.00
C ALA A 66 17.85 -3.86 23.68
N VAL A 67 17.68 -2.67 23.09
CA VAL A 67 18.21 -1.40 23.63
C VAL A 67 17.27 -0.77 24.67
N ALA A 68 16.07 -1.34 24.84
CA ALA A 68 15.01 -0.83 25.70
C ALA A 68 14.65 0.64 25.42
N LEU A 69 14.35 0.95 24.14
CA LEU A 69 13.98 2.30 23.74
C LEU A 69 12.70 2.75 24.47
N PRO A 70 12.63 4.01 24.91
CA PRO A 70 11.48 4.52 25.66
C PRO A 70 10.24 4.60 24.77
N SER A 71 9.05 4.40 25.34
CA SER A 71 7.78 4.32 24.62
C SER A 71 7.39 5.57 23.83
N TRP A 72 7.86 6.77 24.25
CA TRP A 72 7.65 8.00 23.48
C TRP A 72 8.32 7.99 22.08
N MET A 73 9.34 7.12 21.90
CA MET A 73 10.01 6.93 20.61
C MET A 73 9.04 6.42 19.53
N TYR A 74 7.99 5.68 19.91
CA TYR A 74 6.94 5.28 18.98
C TYR A 74 6.31 6.49 18.28
N LEU A 75 5.89 7.49 19.06
CA LEU A 75 5.21 8.67 18.50
C LEU A 75 6.15 9.45 17.58
N VAL A 76 7.40 9.63 17.98
CA VAL A 76 8.41 10.31 17.15
C VAL A 76 8.67 9.53 15.85
N SER A 77 8.83 8.22 15.94
CA SER A 77 9.07 7.36 14.78
C SER A 77 7.90 7.42 13.79
N VAL A 78 6.66 7.38 14.27
CA VAL A 78 5.45 7.46 13.43
C VAL A 78 5.36 8.83 12.75
N ILE A 79 5.60 9.92 13.48
CA ILE A 79 5.56 11.29 12.90
C ILE A 79 6.63 11.45 11.82
N VAL A 80 7.87 11.05 12.10
CA VAL A 80 8.97 11.16 11.13
C VAL A 80 8.70 10.27 9.92
N ALA A 81 8.27 9.03 10.12
CA ALA A 81 7.92 8.12 9.03
C ALA A 81 6.76 8.65 8.17
N MET A 82 5.75 9.28 8.79
CA MET A 82 4.63 9.90 8.08
C MET A 82 5.11 11.08 7.23
N VAL A 83 5.93 11.98 7.78
CA VAL A 83 6.50 13.11 7.04
C VAL A 83 7.34 12.60 5.86
N MET A 84 8.18 11.59 6.08
CA MET A 84 8.96 10.98 4.99
C MET A 84 8.07 10.33 3.93
N GLY A 85 7.02 9.61 4.33
CA GLY A 85 6.08 8.96 3.44
C GLY A 85 5.27 9.92 2.57
N ILE A 86 4.87 11.07 3.12
CA ILE A 86 4.07 12.07 2.41
C ILE A 86 4.94 12.96 1.51
N PHE A 87 6.11 13.40 1.99
CA PHE A 87 6.89 14.44 1.30
C PHE A 87 8.12 13.92 0.57
N VAL A 88 8.81 12.91 1.10
CA VAL A 88 10.08 12.41 0.55
C VAL A 88 9.84 11.26 -0.42
N LEU A 89 9.04 10.28 -0.01
CA LEU A 89 8.82 9.06 -0.80
C LEU A 89 8.24 9.35 -2.19
N PRO A 90 7.19 10.17 -2.39
CA PRO A 90 6.66 10.44 -3.73
C PRO A 90 7.67 11.11 -4.67
N ARG A 91 8.58 11.92 -4.10
CA ARG A 91 9.63 12.60 -4.88
C ARG A 91 10.77 11.67 -5.31
N THR A 92 11.01 10.60 -4.54
CA THR A 92 12.13 9.68 -4.73
C THR A 92 11.70 8.33 -5.30
N ALA A 93 10.41 8.01 -5.30
CA ALA A 93 9.87 6.70 -5.69
C ALA A 93 10.24 6.26 -7.12
N ASN A 94 10.54 7.20 -8.02
CA ASN A 94 10.96 6.91 -9.39
C ASN A 94 12.49 6.84 -9.56
N SER A 95 13.26 6.87 -8.47
CA SER A 95 14.71 6.78 -8.46
C SER A 95 15.19 5.66 -7.53
N SER A 96 16.46 5.28 -7.65
CA SER A 96 17.09 4.31 -6.74
C SER A 96 17.08 4.77 -5.28
N ALA A 97 17.05 6.09 -5.02
CA ALA A 97 16.91 6.66 -3.69
C ALA A 97 15.60 6.26 -3.01
N GLY A 98 14.52 6.01 -3.76
CA GLY A 98 13.23 5.58 -3.22
C GLY A 98 13.29 4.27 -2.44
N ILE A 99 14.18 3.34 -2.85
CA ILE A 99 14.41 2.10 -2.10
C ILE A 99 15.02 2.42 -0.74
N GLY A 100 16.03 3.29 -0.68
CA GLY A 100 16.61 3.72 0.58
C GLY A 100 15.62 4.41 1.51
N VAL A 101 14.77 5.27 0.93
CA VAL A 101 13.72 5.99 1.68
C VAL A 101 12.67 5.04 2.26
N ILE A 102 12.20 4.03 1.51
CA ILE A 102 11.22 3.09 2.03
C ILE A 102 11.81 2.22 3.16
N PHE A 103 13.10 1.82 3.06
CA PHE A 103 13.79 1.14 4.16
C PHE A 103 13.95 2.05 5.38
N ALA A 104 14.24 3.34 5.20
CA ALA A 104 14.31 4.29 6.30
C ALA A 104 12.95 4.44 7.00
N ILE A 105 11.85 4.57 6.24
CA ILE A 105 10.49 4.65 6.78
C ILE A 105 10.14 3.39 7.57
N THR A 106 10.32 2.21 6.95
CA THR A 106 9.94 0.94 7.58
C THR A 106 10.84 0.59 8.77
N GLY A 107 12.10 0.98 8.73
CA GLY A 107 13.02 0.86 9.85
C GLY A 107 12.64 1.74 11.04
N LEU A 108 12.27 3.00 10.79
CA LEU A 108 11.75 3.92 11.82
C LEU A 108 10.47 3.37 12.45
N LEU A 109 9.53 2.90 11.62
CA LEU A 109 8.29 2.30 12.13
C LEU A 109 8.58 1.04 12.94
N GLY A 110 9.54 0.22 12.52
CA GLY A 110 10.00 -0.94 13.29
C GLY A 110 10.60 -0.56 14.64
N LEU A 111 11.48 0.45 14.69
CA LEU A 111 12.03 0.97 15.94
C LEU A 111 10.92 1.44 16.89
N GLY A 112 9.97 2.21 16.36
CA GLY A 112 8.81 2.67 17.10
C GLY A 112 7.98 1.51 17.65
N LEU A 113 7.67 0.53 16.79
CA LEU A 113 6.90 -0.66 17.18
C LEU A 113 7.58 -1.42 18.32
N GLY A 114 8.91 -1.63 18.25
CA GLY A 114 9.65 -2.33 19.29
C GLY A 114 9.54 -1.64 20.67
N SER A 115 9.52 -0.29 20.71
CA SER A 115 9.36 0.44 21.96
C SER A 115 7.97 0.23 22.60
N ILE A 116 6.91 0.07 21.80
CA ILE A 116 5.57 -0.28 22.29
C ILE A 116 5.49 -1.76 22.66
N LEU A 117 6.08 -2.66 21.86
CA LEU A 117 6.08 -4.09 22.17
C LEU A 117 6.72 -4.40 23.53
N THR A 118 7.74 -3.66 23.95
CA THR A 118 8.34 -3.78 25.28
C THR A 118 7.29 -3.61 26.40
N MET A 119 6.36 -2.65 26.24
CA MET A 119 5.27 -2.46 27.20
C MET A 119 4.29 -3.64 27.20
N TYR A 120 3.94 -4.16 26.04
CA TYR A 120 3.05 -5.33 25.94
C TYR A 120 3.70 -6.60 26.48
N LEU A 121 5.00 -6.80 26.25
CA LEU A 121 5.75 -7.95 26.78
C LEU A 121 5.78 -7.98 28.32
N ALA A 122 5.65 -6.82 28.97
CA ALA A 122 5.56 -6.73 30.43
C ALA A 122 4.20 -7.15 30.99
N LEU A 123 3.16 -7.33 30.16
CA LEU A 123 1.84 -7.78 30.58
C LEU A 123 1.82 -9.31 30.81
N PRO A 124 0.96 -9.83 31.72
CA PRO A 124 0.91 -11.27 32.04
C PRO A 124 0.65 -12.19 30.83
N LYS A 125 -0.06 -11.70 29.79
CA LYS A 125 -0.33 -12.42 28.53
C LYS A 125 0.28 -11.70 27.30
N GLY A 126 1.28 -10.87 27.52
CA GLY A 126 1.90 -10.05 26.49
C GLY A 126 2.35 -10.82 25.26
N PRO A 127 3.13 -11.92 25.39
CA PRO A 127 3.56 -12.72 24.25
C PRO A 127 2.39 -13.32 23.45
N GLU A 128 1.31 -13.76 24.12
CA GLU A 128 0.12 -14.30 23.44
C GLU A 128 -0.64 -13.22 22.65
N ILE A 129 -0.76 -12.02 23.21
CA ILE A 129 -1.40 -10.87 22.57
C ILE A 129 -0.62 -10.52 21.29
N ILE A 130 0.70 -10.41 21.39
CA ILE A 130 1.59 -10.07 20.27
C ILE A 130 1.53 -11.16 19.20
N ALA A 131 1.63 -12.43 19.58
CA ALA A 131 1.54 -13.55 18.64
C ALA A 131 0.19 -13.59 17.91
N THR A 132 -0.91 -13.34 18.62
CA THR A 132 -2.25 -13.27 18.03
C THR A 132 -2.38 -12.11 17.07
N ALA A 133 -1.86 -10.93 17.41
CA ALA A 133 -1.89 -9.76 16.54
C ALA A 133 -1.09 -10.01 15.25
N PHE A 134 0.16 -10.45 15.32
CA PHE A 134 0.99 -10.73 14.15
C PHE A 134 0.45 -11.90 13.32
N GLY A 135 0.03 -12.99 13.99
CA GLY A 135 -0.57 -14.15 13.32
C GLY A 135 -1.87 -13.78 12.58
N GLY A 136 -2.75 -13.06 13.26
CA GLY A 136 -4.00 -12.56 12.68
C GLY A 136 -3.77 -11.65 11.49
N THR A 137 -2.87 -10.67 11.61
CA THR A 137 -2.50 -9.77 10.52
C THR A 137 -1.92 -10.54 9.32
N GLY A 138 -1.02 -11.50 9.58
CA GLY A 138 -0.45 -12.34 8.52
C GLY A 138 -1.50 -13.17 7.79
N LEU A 139 -2.43 -13.79 8.51
CA LEU A 139 -3.53 -14.56 7.92
C LEU A 139 -4.48 -13.68 7.09
N ILE A 140 -4.85 -12.51 7.61
CA ILE A 140 -5.69 -11.53 6.88
C ILE A 140 -4.98 -11.10 5.60
N PHE A 141 -3.72 -10.70 5.69
CA PHE A 141 -2.94 -10.25 4.53
C PHE A 141 -2.82 -11.34 3.45
N LEU A 142 -2.40 -12.55 3.84
CA LEU A 142 -2.23 -13.66 2.89
C LEU A 142 -3.57 -14.08 2.27
N GLY A 143 -4.63 -14.15 3.08
CA GLY A 143 -5.97 -14.49 2.61
C GLY A 143 -6.53 -13.48 1.62
N LEU A 144 -6.47 -12.19 1.94
CA LEU A 144 -7.02 -11.13 1.11
C LEU A 144 -6.18 -10.88 -0.14
N SER A 145 -4.84 -10.87 -0.02
CA SER A 145 -3.96 -10.79 -1.18
C SER A 145 -4.12 -11.99 -2.11
N GLY A 146 -4.17 -13.22 -1.57
CA GLY A 146 -4.43 -14.42 -2.34
C GLY A 146 -5.80 -14.40 -3.03
N TYR A 147 -6.83 -13.91 -2.35
CA TYR A 147 -8.16 -13.72 -2.94
C TYR A 147 -8.14 -12.69 -4.08
N ALA A 148 -7.52 -11.53 -3.90
CA ALA A 148 -7.41 -10.51 -4.94
C ALA A 148 -6.65 -11.02 -6.17
N LEU A 149 -5.54 -11.76 -5.94
CA LEU A 149 -4.72 -12.35 -7.01
C LEU A 149 -5.47 -13.41 -7.83
N THR A 150 -6.29 -14.24 -7.17
CA THR A 150 -7.03 -15.33 -7.82
C THR A 150 -8.31 -14.84 -8.49
N SER A 151 -9.07 -13.97 -7.83
CA SER A 151 -10.36 -13.50 -8.34
C SER A 151 -10.21 -12.54 -9.52
N LYS A 152 -9.08 -11.83 -9.63
CA LYS A 152 -8.81 -10.79 -10.64
C LYS A 152 -9.93 -9.75 -10.78
N ARG A 153 -10.75 -9.60 -9.72
CA ARG A 153 -11.83 -8.63 -9.69
C ARG A 153 -11.29 -7.23 -9.47
N ASP A 154 -11.97 -6.25 -10.03
CA ASP A 154 -11.67 -4.85 -9.78
C ASP A 154 -12.32 -4.40 -8.47
N PHE A 155 -11.46 -4.09 -7.48
CA PHE A 155 -11.88 -3.57 -6.18
C PHE A 155 -11.69 -2.05 -6.05
N SER A 156 -11.52 -1.32 -7.17
CA SER A 156 -11.30 0.12 -7.18
C SER A 156 -12.41 0.91 -6.47
N PHE A 157 -13.64 0.39 -6.45
CA PHE A 157 -14.76 0.99 -5.72
C PHE A 157 -14.53 1.09 -4.21
N LEU A 158 -13.69 0.21 -3.64
CA LEU A 158 -13.35 0.25 -2.22
C LEU A 158 -12.56 1.51 -1.84
N GLY A 159 -11.88 2.17 -2.79
CA GLY A 159 -11.08 3.37 -2.49
C GLY A 159 -11.91 4.48 -1.85
N GLY A 160 -13.10 4.77 -2.39
CA GLY A 160 -14.03 5.75 -1.81
C GLY A 160 -14.56 5.32 -0.44
N PHE A 161 -14.91 4.04 -0.29
CA PHE A 161 -15.38 3.48 0.98
C PHE A 161 -14.30 3.56 2.08
N VAL A 162 -13.08 3.15 1.75
CA VAL A 162 -11.94 3.20 2.69
C VAL A 162 -11.63 4.64 3.09
N PHE A 163 -11.60 5.57 2.12
CA PHE A 163 -11.36 6.98 2.42
C PHE A 163 -12.43 7.55 3.36
N ALA A 164 -13.70 7.34 3.07
CA ALA A 164 -14.80 7.80 3.92
C ALA A 164 -14.74 7.14 5.32
N GLY A 165 -14.49 5.83 5.38
CA GLY A 165 -14.34 5.08 6.62
C GLY A 165 -13.17 5.59 7.48
N MET A 166 -12.04 5.90 6.87
CA MET A 166 -10.88 6.47 7.57
C MET A 166 -11.20 7.84 8.18
N MET A 167 -11.94 8.69 7.47
CA MET A 167 -12.40 9.98 8.02
C MET A 167 -13.28 9.78 9.25
N VAL A 168 -14.22 8.84 9.20
CA VAL A 168 -15.09 8.51 10.34
C VAL A 168 -14.26 7.99 11.53
N VAL A 169 -13.31 7.08 11.27
CA VAL A 169 -12.43 6.54 12.31
C VAL A 169 -11.58 7.63 12.96
N VAL A 170 -10.99 8.54 12.17
CA VAL A 170 -10.20 9.66 12.71
C VAL A 170 -11.06 10.55 13.60
N ILE A 171 -12.28 10.90 13.19
CA ILE A 171 -13.21 11.67 14.00
C ILE A 171 -13.56 10.92 15.31
N ALA A 172 -13.83 9.61 15.20
CA ALA A 172 -14.13 8.77 16.36
C ALA A 172 -12.93 8.67 17.33
N MET A 173 -11.70 8.56 16.81
CA MET A 173 -10.48 8.57 17.64
C MET A 173 -10.34 9.89 18.40
N LEU A 174 -10.52 11.02 17.71
CA LEU A 174 -10.46 12.34 18.34
C LEU A 174 -11.56 12.50 19.40
N ALA A 175 -12.77 12.07 19.12
CA ALA A 175 -13.86 12.09 20.08
C ALA A 175 -13.56 11.20 21.31
N ASN A 176 -12.94 10.03 21.10
CA ASN A 176 -12.63 9.10 22.17
C ASN A 176 -11.55 9.60 23.14
N ILE A 177 -10.67 10.53 22.69
CA ILE A 177 -9.71 11.20 23.58
C ILE A 177 -10.44 11.95 24.71
N PHE A 178 -11.58 12.57 24.39
CA PHE A 178 -12.40 13.32 25.37
C PHE A 178 -13.38 12.41 26.12
N LEU A 179 -13.96 11.42 25.44
CA LEU A 179 -14.97 10.55 26.01
C LEU A 179 -14.37 9.43 26.89
N ALA A 180 -13.11 9.04 26.61
CA ALA A 180 -12.37 7.98 27.31
C ALA A 180 -13.16 6.67 27.48
N MET A 181 -13.98 6.29 26.47
CA MET A 181 -14.87 5.11 26.51
C MET A 181 -14.14 3.86 26.00
N PRO A 182 -13.90 2.82 26.86
CA PRO A 182 -13.25 1.58 26.42
C PRO A 182 -14.00 0.86 25.30
N ALA A 183 -15.34 0.86 25.33
CA ALA A 183 -16.16 0.23 24.32
C ALA A 183 -15.97 0.92 22.94
N LEU A 184 -15.86 2.24 22.92
CA LEU A 184 -15.58 3.00 21.70
C LEU A 184 -14.17 2.70 21.17
N SER A 185 -13.16 2.60 22.03
CA SER A 185 -11.80 2.18 21.64
C SER A 185 -11.80 0.82 20.94
N LEU A 186 -12.55 -0.14 21.49
CA LEU A 186 -12.65 -1.48 20.90
C LEU A 186 -13.35 -1.45 19.53
N ALA A 187 -14.43 -0.68 19.42
CA ALA A 187 -15.16 -0.51 18.15
C ALA A 187 -14.27 0.16 17.07
N ILE A 188 -13.50 1.20 17.44
CA ILE A 188 -12.53 1.86 16.56
C ILE A 188 -11.47 0.86 16.08
N SER A 189 -10.91 0.05 16.97
CA SER A 189 -9.91 -0.97 16.62
C SER A 189 -10.46 -1.98 15.61
N GLY A 190 -11.67 -2.48 15.84
CA GLY A 190 -12.35 -3.37 14.90
C GLY A 190 -12.61 -2.71 13.54
N ALA A 191 -13.04 -1.45 13.53
CA ALA A 191 -13.26 -0.69 12.30
C ALA A 191 -11.95 -0.48 11.52
N ILE A 192 -10.82 -0.19 12.19
CA ILE A 192 -9.50 -0.07 11.57
C ILE A 192 -9.10 -1.38 10.90
N ILE A 193 -9.24 -2.51 11.57
CA ILE A 193 -8.91 -3.83 11.00
C ILE A 193 -9.70 -4.07 9.71
N LEU A 194 -11.01 -3.79 9.71
CA LEU A 194 -11.85 -3.95 8.53
C LEU A 194 -11.46 -3.00 7.40
N LEU A 195 -11.16 -1.73 7.70
CA LEU A 195 -10.72 -0.75 6.72
C LEU A 195 -9.35 -1.10 6.12
N MET A 196 -8.38 -1.54 6.95
CA MET A 196 -7.08 -1.98 6.46
C MET A 196 -7.20 -3.25 5.60
N SER A 197 -8.10 -4.16 5.97
CA SER A 197 -8.43 -5.34 5.15
C SER A 197 -8.99 -4.94 3.78
N ALA A 198 -9.91 -3.98 3.74
CA ALA A 198 -10.43 -3.44 2.48
C ALA A 198 -9.35 -2.72 1.68
N PHE A 199 -8.41 -2.04 2.34
CA PHE A 199 -7.30 -1.34 1.71
C PHE A 199 -6.31 -2.32 1.07
N ILE A 200 -6.03 -3.46 1.71
CA ILE A 200 -5.21 -4.54 1.13
C ILE A 200 -5.83 -5.05 -0.19
N LEU A 201 -7.15 -5.29 -0.20
CA LEU A 201 -7.87 -5.69 -1.42
C LEU A 201 -7.78 -4.62 -2.51
N PHE A 202 -8.00 -3.36 -2.15
CA PHE A 202 -7.93 -2.21 -3.05
C PHE A 202 -6.53 -2.06 -3.66
N ASP A 203 -5.48 -2.02 -2.84
CA ASP A 203 -4.10 -1.85 -3.31
C ASP A 203 -3.64 -3.02 -4.18
N THR A 204 -3.92 -4.26 -3.76
CA THR A 204 -3.59 -5.44 -4.54
C THR A 204 -4.31 -5.42 -5.90
N SER A 205 -5.60 -5.05 -5.91
CA SER A 205 -6.39 -4.90 -7.14
C SER A 205 -5.83 -3.82 -8.06
N ARG A 206 -5.43 -2.67 -7.52
CA ARG A 206 -4.81 -1.59 -8.31
C ARG A 206 -3.52 -2.05 -9.00
N ILE A 207 -2.69 -2.84 -8.32
CA ILE A 207 -1.46 -3.38 -8.90
C ILE A 207 -1.80 -4.34 -10.05
N ILE A 208 -2.74 -5.27 -9.84
CA ILE A 208 -3.13 -6.27 -10.84
C ILE A 208 -3.74 -5.63 -12.08
N ASN A 209 -4.60 -4.63 -11.90
CA ASN A 209 -5.31 -3.96 -12.98
C ASN A 209 -4.49 -2.81 -13.62
N GLY A 210 -3.22 -2.61 -13.22
CA GLY A 210 -2.32 -1.61 -13.78
C GLY A 210 -2.63 -0.17 -13.36
N GLY A 211 -3.42 0.02 -12.31
CA GLY A 211 -3.72 1.33 -11.71
C GLY A 211 -2.58 1.85 -10.83
N GLU A 212 -1.66 0.97 -10.42
CA GLU A 212 -0.42 1.34 -9.75
C GLU A 212 0.77 0.76 -10.51
N THR A 213 1.66 1.62 -10.95
CA THR A 213 2.82 1.25 -11.77
C THR A 213 4.14 1.36 -11.03
N ASN A 214 4.14 2.05 -9.89
CA ASN A 214 5.32 2.21 -9.06
C ASN A 214 5.32 1.20 -7.92
N TYR A 215 6.21 0.19 -8.01
CA TYR A 215 6.31 -0.87 -7.00
C TYR A 215 6.74 -0.36 -5.61
N ILE A 216 7.44 0.79 -5.50
CA ILE A 216 7.83 1.37 -4.21
C ILE A 216 6.60 1.97 -3.52
N MET A 217 5.76 2.71 -4.26
CA MET A 217 4.51 3.27 -3.73
C MET A 217 3.52 2.16 -3.38
N ALA A 218 3.41 1.13 -4.22
CA ALA A 218 2.60 -0.05 -3.94
C ALA A 218 3.06 -0.77 -2.65
N THR A 219 4.38 -0.93 -2.48
CA THR A 219 4.96 -1.52 -1.26
C THR A 219 4.62 -0.68 -0.04
N TYR A 220 4.73 0.64 -0.13
CA TYR A 220 4.43 1.54 0.97
C TYR A 220 2.97 1.43 1.42
N GLY A 221 2.02 1.43 0.48
CA GLY A 221 0.59 1.25 0.79
C GLY A 221 0.31 -0.07 1.51
N LEU A 222 0.76 -1.19 0.93
CA LEU A 222 0.59 -2.52 1.54
C LEU A 222 1.29 -2.64 2.90
N TYR A 223 2.50 -2.06 3.03
CA TYR A 223 3.21 -2.06 4.32
C TYR A 223 2.42 -1.33 5.40
N LEU A 224 1.89 -0.14 5.11
CA LEU A 224 1.07 0.61 6.07
C LEU A 224 -0.21 -0.16 6.46
N SER A 225 -0.83 -0.85 5.52
CA SER A 225 -2.03 -1.66 5.77
C SER A 225 -1.75 -2.86 6.70
N ILE A 226 -0.55 -3.44 6.61
CA ILE A 226 -0.10 -4.53 7.48
C ILE A 226 0.33 -4.00 8.85
N PHE A 227 0.99 -2.83 8.86
CA PHE A 227 1.53 -2.23 10.08
C PHE A 227 0.43 -1.74 11.03
N ASN A 228 -0.69 -1.25 10.49
CA ASN A 228 -1.84 -0.79 11.28
C ASN A 228 -2.75 -1.94 11.72
#